data_b395d0d8bed17e247550699913274af3
#
_entry.id   b395d0d8bed17e247550699913274af3
#
_cell.length_a   1.000
_cell.length_b   1.000
_cell.length_c   1.000
_cell.angle_alpha   90.00
_cell.angle_beta   90.00
_cell.angle_gamma   90.00
#
_symmetry.space_group_name_H-M   'P 1'
#
loop_
_entity.id
_entity.type
_entity.pdbx_description
1 polymer ?
#
loop_
_entity_poly.entity_id
_entity_poly.type
_entity_poly.pdbx_seq_one_letter_code
_entity_poly.pdbx_strand_id
1 'polypeptide(L)'
;MDESRIETHIRPLLGARSIKGLTLWDIEGMQADIVAGRTAKPRNGRGGISTGGTGVASRAVGTLRSIMGHATRLGVIEKNPAAGVRLVASAPKTRRLSFAELRLFGQAMRAAEADAEHPVGLAAIRLALLTGFRRGEILGLQHSWVHGAEGYIAFPDTKTGPQMRAIGPKAAECIAAQPRRPGSPYVFPGDWSDGHFIGMVRVLERVCDKAGLDGVTPHVLRHTFASVAGNLNFSELTIKGLLGHAPRGVTQGYVHLDIALVVAADKVSTAISDMLDGRG
;
A
#
# COMPACT_ATOMS: atom_id res chain seq x y z
N MET A 1 15.10 -0.87 -1.95
CA MET A 1 14.56 0.52 -2.00
C MET A 1 15.59 1.59 -1.64
N ASP A 2 16.42 1.40 -0.62
CA ASP A 2 17.44 2.41 -0.26
C ASP A 2 18.57 2.47 -1.28
N GLU A 3 19.04 1.34 -1.79
CA GLU A 3 20.01 1.27 -2.88
C GLU A 3 19.57 2.08 -4.11
N SER A 4 18.32 1.90 -4.55
CA SER A 4 17.76 2.68 -5.68
C SER A 4 17.77 4.19 -5.42
N ARG A 5 17.52 4.63 -4.17
CA ARG A 5 17.60 6.06 -3.80
C ARG A 5 19.03 6.56 -3.80
N ILE A 6 19.97 5.74 -3.31
CA ILE A 6 21.38 6.08 -3.31
C ILE A 6 21.87 6.25 -4.74
N GLU A 7 21.64 5.27 -5.60
CA GLU A 7 22.13 5.26 -6.99
C GLU A 7 21.44 6.32 -7.87
N THR A 8 20.17 6.62 -7.61
CA THR A 8 19.42 7.55 -8.48
C THR A 8 19.52 9.00 -8.02
N HIS A 9 19.60 9.24 -6.70
CA HIS A 9 19.44 10.59 -6.19
C HIS A 9 20.64 11.09 -5.37
N ILE A 10 21.26 10.25 -4.55
CA ILE A 10 22.34 10.68 -3.65
C ILE A 10 23.67 10.67 -4.40
N ARG A 11 24.03 9.55 -5.01
CA ARG A 11 25.32 9.36 -5.69
C ARG A 11 25.56 10.37 -6.82
N PRO A 12 24.61 10.69 -7.71
CA PRO A 12 24.83 11.67 -8.76
C PRO A 12 25.12 13.08 -8.25
N LEU A 13 24.57 13.47 -7.10
CA LEU A 13 24.68 14.82 -6.56
C LEU A 13 25.82 14.98 -5.53
N LEU A 14 26.09 13.95 -4.73
CA LEU A 14 27.02 14.04 -3.63
C LEU A 14 28.15 12.99 -3.66
N GLY A 15 28.05 11.96 -4.52
CA GLY A 15 28.96 10.81 -4.49
C GLY A 15 30.43 11.13 -4.79
N ALA A 16 30.72 12.21 -5.48
CA ALA A 16 32.11 12.68 -5.74
C ALA A 16 32.70 13.51 -4.57
N ARG A 17 31.89 13.83 -3.56
CA ARG A 17 32.36 14.65 -2.42
C ARG A 17 32.88 13.80 -1.27
N SER A 18 33.89 14.32 -0.59
CA SER A 18 34.37 13.69 0.65
C SER A 18 33.29 13.76 1.74
N ILE A 19 33.05 12.64 2.41
CA ILE A 19 32.10 12.56 3.53
C ILE A 19 32.41 13.54 4.66
N LYS A 20 33.72 13.82 4.91
CA LYS A 20 34.19 14.76 5.94
C LYS A 20 33.91 16.22 5.58
N GLY A 21 33.76 16.53 4.29
CA GLY A 21 33.54 17.89 3.79
C GLY A 21 32.07 18.21 3.49
N LEU A 22 31.14 17.25 3.68
CA LEU A 22 29.72 17.49 3.47
C LEU A 22 29.13 18.39 4.56
N THR A 23 28.43 19.42 4.13
CA THR A 23 27.76 20.39 5.00
C THR A 23 26.24 20.23 4.94
N LEU A 24 25.55 20.85 5.87
CA LEU A 24 24.07 20.97 5.84
C LEU A 24 23.61 21.59 4.52
N TRP A 25 24.29 22.66 4.07
CA TRP A 25 23.98 23.35 2.81
C TRP A 25 24.04 22.43 1.59
N ASP A 26 25.01 21.55 1.50
CA ASP A 26 25.14 20.58 0.40
C ASP A 26 23.96 19.62 0.36
N ILE A 27 23.46 19.21 1.53
CA ILE A 27 22.36 18.26 1.65
C ILE A 27 21.01 18.94 1.36
N GLU A 28 20.85 20.20 1.77
CA GLU A 28 19.69 21.03 1.40
C GLU A 28 19.68 21.32 -0.11
N GLY A 29 20.84 21.57 -0.71
CA GLY A 29 21.00 21.69 -2.17
C GLY A 29 20.59 20.40 -2.90
N MET A 30 21.08 19.24 -2.43
CA MET A 30 20.64 17.93 -2.95
C MET A 30 19.11 17.77 -2.83
N GLN A 31 18.53 18.15 -1.70
CA GLN A 31 17.08 18.08 -1.49
C GLN A 31 16.33 18.92 -2.52
N ALA A 32 16.77 20.17 -2.73
CA ALA A 32 16.18 21.10 -3.71
C ALA A 32 16.29 20.55 -5.15
N ASP A 33 17.43 19.99 -5.50
CA ASP A 33 17.67 19.39 -6.81
C ASP A 33 16.77 18.19 -7.10
N ILE A 34 16.54 17.35 -6.08
CA ILE A 34 15.61 16.21 -6.19
C ILE A 34 14.17 16.72 -6.32
N VAL A 35 13.77 17.74 -5.54
CA VAL A 35 12.44 18.34 -5.66
C VAL A 35 12.20 18.89 -7.04
N ALA A 36 13.19 19.57 -7.63
CA ALA A 36 13.15 20.11 -8.98
C ALA A 36 13.22 19.03 -10.10
N GLY A 37 13.37 17.76 -9.75
CA GLY A 37 13.43 16.66 -10.72
C GLY A 37 14.78 16.52 -11.45
N ARG A 38 15.86 17.17 -11.00
CA ARG A 38 17.19 17.09 -11.67
C ARG A 38 17.78 15.68 -11.70
N THR A 39 17.31 14.80 -10.82
CA THR A 39 17.68 13.38 -10.79
C THR A 39 16.59 12.47 -11.36
N ALA A 40 15.60 13.04 -12.05
CA ALA A 40 14.57 12.26 -12.74
C ALA A 40 15.21 11.38 -13.81
N LYS A 41 14.75 10.14 -13.90
CA LYS A 41 15.16 9.20 -14.95
C LYS A 41 13.93 8.79 -15.75
N PRO A 42 14.00 8.82 -17.09
CA PRO A 42 12.94 8.29 -17.93
C PRO A 42 12.75 6.80 -17.65
N ARG A 43 11.56 6.29 -17.92
CA ARG A 43 11.27 4.86 -17.77
C ARG A 43 12.03 4.06 -18.82
N ASN A 44 12.98 3.25 -18.39
CA ASN A 44 13.63 2.25 -19.23
C ASN A 44 13.09 0.86 -18.86
N GLY A 45 12.33 0.23 -19.75
CA GLY A 45 11.81 -1.12 -19.59
C GLY A 45 10.81 -1.27 -18.45
N ARG A 46 10.99 -2.30 -17.59
CA ARG A 46 10.10 -2.65 -16.48
C ARG A 46 10.37 -1.86 -15.20
N GLY A 47 11.33 -0.95 -15.18
CA GLY A 47 11.67 -0.13 -14.02
C GLY A 47 10.62 0.93 -13.70
N GLY A 48 10.56 1.38 -12.45
CA GLY A 48 9.71 2.50 -12.04
C GLY A 48 10.25 3.83 -12.60
N ILE A 49 9.34 4.78 -12.85
CA ILE A 49 9.71 6.16 -13.18
C ILE A 49 10.18 6.85 -11.89
N SER A 50 11.32 7.51 -11.93
CA SER A 50 11.75 8.44 -10.88
C SER A 50 11.56 9.86 -11.39
N THR A 51 10.56 10.55 -10.87
CA THR A 51 10.23 11.94 -11.27
C THR A 51 10.79 12.99 -10.31
N GLY A 52 11.41 12.57 -9.20
CA GLY A 52 11.78 13.48 -8.11
C GLY A 52 10.59 13.87 -7.24
N GLY A 53 10.55 15.14 -6.80
CA GLY A 53 9.49 15.70 -5.97
C GLY A 53 9.72 15.55 -4.46
N THR A 54 8.88 16.23 -3.67
CA THR A 54 9.05 16.40 -2.21
C THR A 54 9.15 15.09 -1.44
N GLY A 55 8.30 14.09 -1.77
CA GLY A 55 8.30 12.81 -1.09
C GLY A 55 9.53 11.94 -1.38
N VAL A 56 10.13 12.06 -2.57
CA VAL A 56 11.38 11.38 -2.94
C VAL A 56 12.54 12.07 -2.24
N ALA A 57 12.60 13.40 -2.29
CA ALA A 57 13.62 14.22 -1.65
C ALA A 57 13.72 13.96 -0.15
N SER A 58 12.58 14.00 0.57
CA SER A 58 12.53 13.72 2.01
C SER A 58 13.04 12.32 2.36
N ARG A 59 12.70 11.31 1.54
CA ARG A 59 13.21 9.94 1.74
C ARG A 59 14.71 9.81 1.43
N ALA A 60 15.21 10.51 0.40
CA ALA A 60 16.64 10.54 0.09
C ALA A 60 17.44 11.17 1.22
N VAL A 61 16.99 12.30 1.78
CA VAL A 61 17.60 12.93 2.96
C VAL A 61 17.54 11.99 4.17
N GLY A 62 16.42 11.26 4.38
CA GLY A 62 16.30 10.26 5.44
C GLY A 62 17.32 9.12 5.31
N THR A 63 17.51 8.58 4.08
CA THR A 63 18.52 7.57 3.78
C THR A 63 19.95 8.11 4.03
N LEU A 64 20.23 9.34 3.54
CA LEU A 64 21.53 9.98 3.77
C LEU A 64 21.78 10.25 5.27
N ARG A 65 20.76 10.69 6.02
CA ARG A 65 20.84 10.87 7.47
C ARG A 65 21.23 9.58 8.20
N SER A 66 20.70 8.45 7.77
CA SER A 66 21.08 7.13 8.33
C SER A 66 22.52 6.77 8.01
N ILE A 67 22.97 7.01 6.78
CA ILE A 67 24.37 6.78 6.35
C ILE A 67 25.33 7.65 7.18
N MET A 68 25.07 8.96 7.27
CA MET A 68 25.88 9.88 8.04
C MET A 68 25.88 9.56 9.55
N GLY A 69 24.73 9.14 10.09
CA GLY A 69 24.63 8.67 11.47
C GLY A 69 25.48 7.43 11.73
N HIS A 70 25.57 6.51 10.76
CA HIS A 70 26.48 5.37 10.84
C HIS A 70 27.95 5.82 10.81
N ALA A 71 28.31 6.72 9.91
CA ALA A 71 29.67 7.28 9.84
C ALA A 71 30.10 7.99 11.13
N THR A 72 29.15 8.71 11.78
CA THR A 72 29.40 9.34 13.09
C THR A 72 29.66 8.29 14.18
N ARG A 73 28.89 7.20 14.23
CA ARG A 73 29.11 6.10 15.20
C ARG A 73 30.48 5.41 15.01
N LEU A 74 30.96 5.35 13.77
CA LEU A 74 32.29 4.79 13.43
C LEU A 74 33.44 5.78 13.63
N GLY A 75 33.18 7.03 14.05
CA GLY A 75 34.22 8.06 14.22
C GLY A 75 34.79 8.61 12.91
N VAL A 76 34.17 8.32 11.75
CA VAL A 76 34.63 8.83 10.44
C VAL A 76 34.39 10.33 10.33
N ILE A 77 33.29 10.81 10.91
CA ILE A 77 32.91 12.22 11.04
C ILE A 77 32.48 12.49 12.49
N GLU A 78 32.68 13.70 12.95
CA GLU A 78 32.35 14.10 14.33
C GLU A 78 30.84 14.34 14.51
N LYS A 79 30.21 14.95 13.52
CA LYS A 79 28.78 15.33 13.55
C LYS A 79 28.09 14.92 12.27
N ASN A 80 26.82 14.54 12.38
CA ASN A 80 26.00 14.21 11.24
C ASN A 80 25.44 15.49 10.57
N PRO A 81 25.93 15.90 9.39
CA PRO A 81 25.47 17.13 8.74
C PRO A 81 24.00 17.05 8.27
N ALA A 82 23.46 15.84 8.11
CA ALA A 82 22.07 15.65 7.70
C ALA A 82 21.08 15.75 8.87
N ALA A 83 21.56 15.79 10.14
CA ALA A 83 20.65 15.80 11.30
C ALA A 83 19.77 17.07 11.35
N GLY A 84 20.35 18.23 10.99
CA GLY A 84 19.67 19.53 11.02
C GLY A 84 18.83 19.86 9.78
N VAL A 85 18.88 19.05 8.73
CA VAL A 85 18.15 19.31 7.48
C VAL A 85 16.64 19.27 7.72
N ARG A 86 15.94 20.35 7.36
CA ARG A 86 14.47 20.37 7.37
C ARG A 86 13.93 19.63 6.17
N LEU A 87 13.14 18.58 6.44
CA LEU A 87 12.51 17.83 5.38
C LEU A 87 11.40 18.66 4.72
N VAL A 88 11.37 18.67 3.39
CA VAL A 88 10.27 19.30 2.65
C VAL A 88 9.00 18.50 2.89
N ALA A 89 7.97 19.14 3.42
CA ALA A 89 6.69 18.51 3.69
C ALA A 89 6.04 18.04 2.37
N SER A 90 5.58 16.81 2.37
CA SER A 90 4.71 16.32 1.31
C SER A 90 3.28 16.44 1.80
N ALA A 91 2.39 16.99 0.97
CA ALA A 91 0.98 17.04 1.31
C ALA A 91 0.44 15.62 1.59
N PRO A 92 -0.36 15.43 2.64
CA PRO A 92 -1.01 14.15 2.89
C PRO A 92 -1.85 13.74 1.67
N LYS A 93 -1.72 12.50 1.25
CA LYS A 93 -2.57 11.95 0.19
C LYS A 93 -3.91 11.56 0.81
N THR A 94 -4.92 12.38 0.64
CA THR A 94 -6.27 12.20 1.21
C THR A 94 -7.28 11.67 0.21
N ARG A 95 -6.86 11.33 -1.02
CA ARG A 95 -7.75 10.78 -2.07
C ARG A 95 -8.43 9.50 -1.57
N ARG A 96 -9.74 9.46 -1.71
CA ARG A 96 -10.61 8.30 -1.50
C ARG A 96 -11.72 8.35 -2.55
N LEU A 97 -12.36 7.23 -2.84
CA LEU A 97 -13.56 7.20 -3.67
C LEU A 97 -14.75 7.70 -2.85
N SER A 98 -15.51 8.64 -3.41
CA SER A 98 -16.83 9.02 -2.91
C SER A 98 -17.85 7.92 -3.19
N PHE A 99 -19.04 8.01 -2.62
CA PHE A 99 -20.12 7.05 -2.90
C PHE A 99 -20.52 7.02 -4.37
N ALA A 100 -20.58 8.20 -5.01
CA ALA A 100 -20.84 8.29 -6.45
C ALA A 100 -19.74 7.62 -7.27
N GLU A 101 -18.46 7.86 -6.93
CA GLU A 101 -17.33 7.21 -7.59
C GLU A 101 -17.27 5.70 -7.35
N LEU A 102 -17.69 5.21 -6.16
CA LEU A 102 -17.78 3.76 -5.91
C LEU A 102 -18.83 3.09 -6.82
N ARG A 103 -19.97 3.74 -7.08
CA ARG A 103 -20.97 3.25 -8.02
C ARG A 103 -20.43 3.21 -9.45
N LEU A 104 -19.80 4.29 -9.91
CA LEU A 104 -19.15 4.33 -11.24
C LEU A 104 -18.04 3.27 -11.35
N PHE A 105 -17.26 3.11 -10.31
CA PHE A 105 -16.21 2.09 -10.24
C PHE A 105 -16.79 0.67 -10.33
N GLY A 106 -17.88 0.40 -9.63
CA GLY A 106 -18.61 -0.88 -9.70
C GLY A 106 -19.17 -1.17 -11.10
N GLN A 107 -19.75 -0.14 -11.77
CA GLN A 107 -20.19 -0.26 -13.16
C GLN A 107 -19.02 -0.58 -14.10
N ALA A 108 -17.89 0.12 -13.95
CA ALA A 108 -16.69 -0.10 -14.74
C ALA A 108 -16.08 -1.49 -14.51
N MET A 109 -16.12 -2.00 -13.26
CA MET A 109 -15.68 -3.38 -12.98
C MET A 109 -16.53 -4.41 -13.71
N ARG A 110 -17.86 -4.27 -13.71
CA ARG A 110 -18.76 -5.18 -14.45
C ARG A 110 -18.54 -5.08 -15.97
N ALA A 111 -18.34 -3.87 -16.49
CA ALA A 111 -18.02 -3.68 -17.90
C ALA A 111 -16.67 -4.31 -18.26
N ALA A 112 -15.67 -4.15 -17.40
CA ALA A 112 -14.36 -4.78 -17.58
C ALA A 112 -14.45 -6.33 -17.54
N GLU A 113 -15.28 -6.88 -16.67
CA GLU A 113 -15.54 -8.31 -16.60
C GLU A 113 -16.21 -8.84 -17.90
N ALA A 114 -17.20 -8.09 -18.43
CA ALA A 114 -17.85 -8.40 -19.71
C ALA A 114 -16.86 -8.32 -20.91
N ASP A 115 -15.87 -7.42 -20.84
CA ASP A 115 -14.79 -7.27 -21.81
C ASP A 115 -13.62 -8.28 -21.62
N ALA A 116 -13.83 -9.30 -20.80
CA ALA A 116 -12.84 -10.34 -20.48
C ALA A 116 -11.54 -9.79 -19.86
N GLU A 117 -11.64 -8.73 -19.07
CA GLU A 117 -10.51 -8.25 -18.25
C GLU A 117 -10.04 -9.35 -17.28
N HIS A 118 -8.80 -9.28 -16.85
CA HIS A 118 -8.14 -10.30 -16.06
C HIS A 118 -8.89 -10.61 -14.75
N PRO A 119 -9.53 -11.81 -14.61
CA PRO A 119 -10.46 -12.09 -13.51
C PRO A 119 -9.78 -12.07 -12.14
N VAL A 120 -8.56 -12.61 -12.02
CA VAL A 120 -7.78 -12.56 -10.77
C VAL A 120 -7.46 -11.11 -10.38
N GLY A 121 -7.20 -10.24 -11.36
CA GLY A 121 -6.97 -8.83 -11.12
C GLY A 121 -8.19 -8.10 -10.61
N LEU A 122 -9.36 -8.35 -11.20
CA LEU A 122 -10.65 -7.78 -10.77
C LEU A 122 -11.02 -8.27 -9.36
N ALA A 123 -10.85 -9.55 -9.07
CA ALA A 123 -11.13 -10.12 -7.75
C ALA A 123 -10.18 -9.55 -6.68
N ALA A 124 -8.89 -9.38 -6.97
CA ALA A 124 -7.94 -8.75 -6.06
C ALA A 124 -8.29 -7.29 -5.75
N ILE A 125 -8.78 -6.54 -6.75
CA ILE A 125 -9.25 -5.15 -6.57
C ILE A 125 -10.52 -5.13 -5.71
N ARG A 126 -11.48 -6.02 -5.97
CA ARG A 126 -12.71 -6.17 -5.16
C ARG A 126 -12.35 -6.49 -3.71
N LEU A 127 -11.47 -7.43 -3.47
CA LEU A 127 -11.02 -7.78 -2.12
C LEU A 127 -10.32 -6.60 -1.43
N ALA A 128 -9.53 -5.79 -2.16
CA ALA A 128 -8.90 -4.59 -1.61
C ALA A 128 -9.92 -3.58 -1.07
N LEU A 129 -11.02 -3.38 -1.78
CA LEU A 129 -12.12 -2.52 -1.34
C LEU A 129 -12.88 -3.13 -0.16
N LEU A 130 -13.14 -4.45 -0.16
CA LEU A 130 -13.93 -5.12 0.88
C LEU A 130 -13.17 -5.28 2.21
N THR A 131 -11.84 -5.17 2.22
CA THR A 131 -11.02 -5.42 3.42
C THR A 131 -10.13 -4.26 3.82
N GLY A 132 -9.82 -3.35 2.91
CA GLY A 132 -8.83 -2.31 3.13
C GLY A 132 -7.40 -2.84 3.34
N PHE A 133 -7.10 -4.08 3.02
CA PHE A 133 -5.77 -4.67 3.19
C PHE A 133 -4.75 -4.03 2.27
N ARG A 134 -3.46 -4.14 2.61
CA ARG A 134 -2.38 -3.67 1.75
C ARG A 134 -2.29 -4.55 0.50
N ARG A 135 -1.89 -3.96 -0.62
CA ARG A 135 -1.70 -4.69 -1.89
C ARG A 135 -0.88 -5.98 -1.71
N GLY A 136 0.23 -5.91 -0.97
CA GLY A 136 1.07 -7.10 -0.73
C GLY A 136 0.38 -8.16 0.13
N GLU A 137 -0.44 -7.77 1.09
CA GLU A 137 -1.25 -8.67 1.91
C GLU A 137 -2.31 -9.41 1.06
N ILE A 138 -2.93 -8.70 0.10
CA ILE A 138 -3.91 -9.29 -0.81
C ILE A 138 -3.25 -10.24 -1.80
N LEU A 139 -2.25 -9.77 -2.53
CA LEU A 139 -1.64 -10.55 -3.60
C LEU A 139 -0.89 -11.79 -3.06
N GLY A 140 -0.25 -11.65 -1.89
CA GLY A 140 0.43 -12.76 -1.23
C GLY A 140 -0.48 -13.65 -0.38
N LEU A 141 -1.81 -13.43 -0.39
CA LEU A 141 -2.75 -14.21 0.41
C LEU A 141 -2.73 -15.68 0.01
N GLN A 142 -2.58 -16.57 1.00
CA GLN A 142 -2.63 -18.01 0.81
C GLN A 142 -3.94 -18.59 1.33
N HIS A 143 -4.42 -19.65 0.66
CA HIS A 143 -5.66 -20.33 1.06
C HIS A 143 -5.60 -20.88 2.49
N SER A 144 -4.44 -21.34 2.95
CA SER A 144 -4.22 -21.86 4.31
C SER A 144 -4.34 -20.84 5.42
N TRP A 145 -4.30 -19.54 5.09
CA TRP A 145 -4.42 -18.45 6.07
C TRP A 145 -5.88 -17.99 6.26
N VAL A 146 -6.80 -18.46 5.40
CA VAL A 146 -8.17 -17.97 5.35
C VAL A 146 -9.08 -18.85 6.21
N HIS A 147 -9.66 -18.25 7.23
CA HIS A 147 -10.65 -18.82 8.14
C HIS A 147 -11.99 -18.11 7.90
N GLY A 148 -12.55 -18.35 6.70
CA GLY A 148 -13.72 -17.58 6.22
C GLY A 148 -14.99 -17.81 7.04
N ALA A 149 -15.20 -19.01 7.57
CA ALA A 149 -16.34 -19.34 8.42
C ALA A 149 -16.28 -18.59 9.77
N GLU A 150 -15.07 -18.43 10.31
CA GLU A 150 -14.79 -17.73 11.54
C GLU A 150 -14.60 -16.21 11.35
N GLY A 151 -14.59 -15.73 10.11
CA GLY A 151 -14.54 -14.31 9.76
C GLY A 151 -13.16 -13.65 9.92
N TYR A 152 -12.06 -14.40 9.69
CA TYR A 152 -10.73 -13.81 9.78
C TYR A 152 -9.71 -14.43 8.80
N ILE A 153 -8.59 -13.72 8.65
CA ILE A 153 -7.38 -14.20 7.98
C ILE A 153 -6.22 -14.16 8.99
N ALA A 154 -5.48 -15.27 9.12
CA ALA A 154 -4.29 -15.38 9.95
C ALA A 154 -3.03 -15.15 9.10
N PHE A 155 -2.51 -13.93 9.07
CA PHE A 155 -1.24 -13.61 8.43
C PHE A 155 -0.07 -14.07 9.32
N PRO A 156 0.77 -15.02 8.89
CA PRO A 156 1.86 -15.55 9.71
C PRO A 156 3.00 -14.52 9.88
N ASP A 157 3.18 -13.65 8.87
CA ASP A 157 4.19 -12.60 8.88
C ASP A 157 3.65 -11.34 8.21
N THR A 158 3.75 -10.22 8.92
CA THR A 158 3.49 -8.88 8.38
C THR A 158 4.67 -7.97 8.79
N LYS A 159 4.71 -6.75 8.25
CA LYS A 159 5.73 -5.76 8.65
C LYS A 159 5.83 -5.58 10.19
N THR A 160 4.82 -5.96 10.94
CA THR A 160 4.71 -5.80 12.40
C THR A 160 4.57 -7.13 13.14
N GLY A 161 4.84 -8.26 12.49
CA GLY A 161 4.72 -9.63 13.03
C GLY A 161 3.41 -10.31 12.62
N PRO A 162 3.10 -11.51 13.18
CA PRO A 162 1.88 -12.24 12.91
C PRO A 162 0.63 -11.43 13.29
N GLN A 163 -0.42 -11.51 12.48
CA GLN A 163 -1.67 -10.77 12.72
C GLN A 163 -2.89 -11.59 12.30
N MET A 164 -3.93 -11.55 13.13
CA MET A 164 -5.28 -11.94 12.74
C MET A 164 -6.06 -10.69 12.28
N ARG A 165 -6.74 -10.80 11.14
CA ARG A 165 -7.45 -9.69 10.53
C ARG A 165 -8.89 -10.10 10.24
N ALA A 166 -9.83 -9.39 10.83
CA ALA A 166 -11.25 -9.61 10.59
C ALA A 166 -11.62 -9.36 9.13
N ILE A 167 -12.47 -10.21 8.58
CA ILE A 167 -13.10 -10.06 7.27
C ILE A 167 -14.60 -10.28 7.38
N GLY A 168 -15.37 -9.54 6.59
CA GLY A 168 -16.81 -9.76 6.47
C GLY A 168 -17.15 -10.88 5.47
N PRO A 169 -18.41 -11.38 5.48
CA PRO A 169 -18.88 -12.43 4.58
C PRO A 169 -18.64 -12.12 3.10
N LYS A 170 -18.83 -10.86 2.67
CA LYS A 170 -18.58 -10.45 1.27
C LYS A 170 -17.12 -10.61 0.83
N ALA A 171 -16.18 -10.40 1.73
CA ALA A 171 -14.76 -10.65 1.47
C ALA A 171 -14.46 -12.15 1.45
N ALA A 172 -15.04 -12.93 2.37
CA ALA A 172 -14.92 -14.39 2.40
C ALA A 172 -15.49 -15.04 1.12
N GLU A 173 -16.68 -14.59 0.67
CA GLU A 173 -17.28 -15.00 -0.61
C GLU A 173 -16.36 -14.69 -1.80
N CYS A 174 -15.79 -13.49 -1.85
CA CYS A 174 -14.86 -13.09 -2.90
C CYS A 174 -13.62 -14.00 -2.95
N ILE A 175 -13.08 -14.39 -1.81
CA ILE A 175 -11.94 -15.31 -1.71
C ILE A 175 -12.35 -16.73 -2.11
N ALA A 176 -13.48 -17.23 -1.61
CA ALA A 176 -13.97 -18.59 -1.88
C ALA A 176 -14.31 -18.81 -3.36
N ALA A 177 -14.73 -17.76 -4.07
CA ALA A 177 -15.01 -17.81 -5.50
C ALA A 177 -13.74 -17.94 -6.37
N GLN A 178 -12.53 -17.78 -5.79
CA GLN A 178 -11.31 -17.91 -6.59
C GLN A 178 -10.98 -19.38 -6.86
N PRO A 179 -10.74 -19.74 -8.14
CA PRO A 179 -10.39 -21.12 -8.49
C PRO A 179 -9.03 -21.49 -7.89
N ARG A 180 -8.95 -22.66 -7.27
CA ARG A 180 -7.68 -23.22 -6.79
C ARG A 180 -6.84 -23.68 -7.96
N ARG A 181 -5.64 -23.13 -8.10
CA ARG A 181 -4.66 -23.60 -9.09
C ARG A 181 -3.82 -24.73 -8.47
N PRO A 182 -3.77 -25.93 -9.09
CA PRO A 182 -2.92 -27.01 -8.61
C PRO A 182 -1.47 -26.56 -8.46
N GLY A 183 -0.84 -26.87 -7.32
CA GLY A 183 0.54 -26.49 -7.01
C GLY A 183 0.77 -25.06 -6.52
N SER A 184 -0.26 -24.20 -6.53
CA SER A 184 -0.12 -22.84 -6.01
C SER A 184 -0.83 -22.68 -4.64
N PRO A 185 -0.15 -22.14 -3.60
CA PRO A 185 -0.79 -21.87 -2.33
C PRO A 185 -1.64 -20.58 -2.35
N TYR A 186 -1.49 -19.74 -3.37
CA TYR A 186 -2.04 -18.39 -3.42
C TYR A 186 -3.51 -18.37 -3.83
N VAL A 187 -4.28 -17.49 -3.19
CA VAL A 187 -5.66 -17.16 -3.60
C VAL A 187 -5.65 -16.46 -4.98
N PHE A 188 -4.62 -15.66 -5.22
CA PHE A 188 -4.41 -14.94 -6.49
C PHE A 188 -3.11 -15.42 -7.14
N PRO A 189 -3.10 -16.59 -7.79
CA PRO A 189 -1.89 -17.15 -8.41
C PRO A 189 -1.45 -16.32 -9.61
N GLY A 190 -0.14 -16.30 -9.86
CA GLY A 190 0.45 -15.69 -11.04
C GLY A 190 0.23 -16.51 -12.30
N ASP A 191 0.13 -15.89 -13.46
CA ASP A 191 -0.15 -16.58 -14.72
C ASP A 191 1.01 -17.46 -15.20
N TRP A 192 2.25 -16.97 -14.99
CA TRP A 192 3.46 -17.49 -15.61
C TRP A 192 4.54 -17.93 -14.62
N SER A 193 4.23 -17.93 -13.32
CA SER A 193 5.19 -18.28 -12.27
C SER A 193 4.50 -19.01 -11.13
N ASP A 194 5.31 -19.64 -10.26
CA ASP A 194 4.84 -20.26 -9.00
C ASP A 194 4.49 -19.19 -7.93
N GLY A 195 4.69 -17.91 -8.24
CA GLY A 195 4.36 -16.79 -7.37
C GLY A 195 2.90 -16.34 -7.47
N HIS A 196 2.60 -15.30 -6.72
CA HIS A 196 1.30 -14.64 -6.77
C HIS A 196 1.16 -13.72 -7.98
N PHE A 197 -0.08 -13.34 -8.31
CA PHE A 197 -0.41 -12.35 -9.33
C PHE A 197 0.23 -10.98 -9.03
N ILE A 198 0.76 -10.31 -10.04
CA ILE A 198 1.43 -9.01 -9.90
C ILE A 198 0.76 -7.86 -10.70
N GLY A 199 -0.22 -8.20 -11.54
CA GLY A 199 -0.84 -7.28 -12.51
C GLY A 199 -1.90 -6.33 -11.95
N MET A 200 -2.25 -6.40 -10.65
CA MET A 200 -3.36 -5.67 -10.03
C MET A 200 -3.37 -4.16 -10.35
N VAL A 201 -2.21 -3.50 -10.37
CA VAL A 201 -2.15 -2.05 -10.63
C VAL A 201 -2.58 -1.72 -12.05
N ARG A 202 -2.17 -2.52 -13.04
CA ARG A 202 -2.55 -2.30 -14.45
C ARG A 202 -4.03 -2.58 -14.69
N VAL A 203 -4.60 -3.60 -14.03
CA VAL A 203 -6.04 -3.86 -14.09
C VAL A 203 -6.80 -2.70 -13.44
N LEU A 204 -6.34 -2.20 -12.29
CA LEU A 204 -6.94 -1.05 -11.62
C LEU A 204 -6.91 0.21 -12.51
N GLU A 205 -5.80 0.48 -13.18
CA GLU A 205 -5.67 1.60 -14.13
C GLU A 205 -6.74 1.49 -15.22
N ARG A 206 -6.88 0.34 -15.88
CA ARG A 206 -7.89 0.14 -16.94
C ARG A 206 -9.34 0.25 -16.44
N VAL A 207 -9.62 -0.23 -15.23
CA VAL A 207 -10.95 -0.05 -14.61
C VAL A 207 -11.21 1.43 -14.31
N CYS A 208 -10.22 2.15 -13.82
CA CYS A 208 -10.33 3.59 -13.56
C CYS A 208 -10.52 4.40 -14.84
N ASP A 209 -9.81 4.07 -15.92
CA ASP A 209 -9.98 4.69 -17.24
C ASP A 209 -11.42 4.51 -17.73
N LYS A 210 -12.00 3.29 -17.60
CA LYS A 210 -13.42 3.03 -17.94
C LYS A 210 -14.39 3.82 -17.07
N ALA A 211 -14.05 4.06 -15.80
CA ALA A 211 -14.88 4.80 -14.85
C ALA A 211 -14.71 6.33 -14.96
N GLY A 212 -13.74 6.84 -15.72
CA GLY A 212 -13.35 8.25 -15.75
C GLY A 212 -12.80 8.75 -14.41
N LEU A 213 -12.05 7.91 -13.68
CA LEU A 213 -11.54 8.20 -12.34
C LEU A 213 -10.03 8.33 -12.33
N ASP A 214 -9.53 9.51 -11.95
CA ASP A 214 -8.10 9.80 -11.84
C ASP A 214 -7.54 9.58 -10.43
N GLY A 215 -6.22 9.28 -10.39
CA GLY A 215 -5.45 9.24 -9.16
C GLY A 215 -5.79 8.07 -8.22
N VAL A 216 -6.52 7.06 -8.68
CA VAL A 216 -6.88 5.88 -7.90
C VAL A 216 -5.73 4.88 -7.90
N THR A 217 -5.29 4.52 -6.71
CA THR A 217 -4.23 3.54 -6.48
C THR A 217 -4.71 2.48 -5.48
N PRO A 218 -4.03 1.35 -5.31
CA PRO A 218 -4.39 0.39 -4.26
C PRO A 218 -4.46 1.00 -2.86
N HIS A 219 -3.70 2.06 -2.60
CA HIS A 219 -3.76 2.77 -1.33
C HIS A 219 -5.03 3.63 -1.20
N VAL A 220 -5.52 4.19 -2.30
CA VAL A 220 -6.81 4.89 -2.35
C VAL A 220 -7.96 3.94 -2.05
N LEU A 221 -7.94 2.70 -2.54
CA LEU A 221 -8.94 1.68 -2.19
C LEU A 221 -8.99 1.44 -0.68
N ARG A 222 -7.81 1.34 -0.04
CA ARG A 222 -7.71 1.20 1.41
C ARG A 222 -8.21 2.44 2.17
N HIS A 223 -7.92 3.65 1.67
CA HIS A 223 -8.48 4.89 2.24
C HIS A 223 -10.00 4.95 2.09
N THR A 224 -10.52 4.44 0.98
CA THR A 224 -11.96 4.33 0.73
C THR A 224 -12.62 3.41 1.76
N PHE A 225 -12.08 2.22 2.01
CA PHE A 225 -12.55 1.32 3.06
C PHE A 225 -12.58 2.02 4.43
N ALA A 226 -11.48 2.69 4.82
CA ALA A 226 -11.41 3.43 6.08
C ALA A 226 -12.45 4.56 6.17
N SER A 227 -12.68 5.26 5.05
CA SER A 227 -13.67 6.34 4.98
C SER A 227 -15.11 5.81 5.12
N VAL A 228 -15.44 4.67 4.48
CA VAL A 228 -16.74 4.03 4.63
C VAL A 228 -16.95 3.57 6.07
N ALA A 229 -15.92 2.99 6.69
CA ALA A 229 -15.98 2.63 8.11
C ALA A 229 -16.22 3.85 9.01
N GLY A 230 -15.58 5.00 8.73
CA GLY A 230 -15.82 6.24 9.44
C GLY A 230 -17.25 6.78 9.24
N ASN A 231 -17.79 6.70 8.03
CA ASN A 231 -19.17 7.10 7.72
C ASN A 231 -20.21 6.19 8.40
N LEU A 232 -19.85 4.95 8.72
CA LEU A 232 -20.66 4.03 9.52
C LEU A 232 -20.46 4.24 11.04
N ASN A 233 -19.82 5.34 11.42
CA ASN A 233 -19.58 5.76 12.82
C ASN A 233 -18.72 4.77 13.63
N PHE A 234 -17.87 3.96 12.99
CA PHE A 234 -16.88 3.17 13.72
C PHE A 234 -15.78 4.06 14.30
N SER A 235 -15.35 3.72 15.51
CA SER A 235 -14.28 4.45 16.19
C SER A 235 -12.95 4.36 15.43
N GLU A 236 -12.08 5.36 15.63
CA GLU A 236 -10.73 5.33 15.04
C GLU A 236 -9.95 4.07 15.46
N LEU A 237 -10.15 3.61 16.69
CA LEU A 237 -9.52 2.38 17.19
C LEU A 237 -10.00 1.15 16.40
N THR A 238 -11.32 1.02 16.18
CA THR A 238 -11.91 -0.04 15.36
C THR A 238 -11.36 0.00 13.94
N ILE A 239 -11.31 1.18 13.31
CA ILE A 239 -10.77 1.36 11.95
C ILE A 239 -9.28 0.97 11.90
N LYS A 240 -8.49 1.39 12.89
CA LYS A 240 -7.08 0.97 13.02
C LYS A 240 -6.94 -0.55 13.16
N GLY A 241 -7.82 -1.19 13.95
CA GLY A 241 -7.87 -2.66 14.09
C GLY A 241 -8.15 -3.35 12.77
N LEU A 242 -9.20 -2.94 12.04
CA LEU A 242 -9.54 -3.45 10.71
C LEU A 242 -8.39 -3.31 9.73
N LEU A 243 -7.70 -2.18 9.76
CA LEU A 243 -6.55 -1.92 8.89
C LEU A 243 -5.24 -2.58 9.36
N GLY A 244 -5.19 -3.19 10.57
CA GLY A 244 -3.98 -3.77 11.14
C GLY A 244 -2.91 -2.75 11.48
N HIS A 245 -3.33 -1.62 11.97
CA HIS A 245 -2.49 -0.65 12.64
C HIS A 245 -2.54 -0.95 14.15
N ALA A 246 -1.92 -2.05 14.59
CA ALA A 246 -1.89 -2.39 16.02
C ALA A 246 -1.20 -1.26 16.81
N PRO A 247 -1.77 -0.83 17.95
CA PRO A 247 -1.07 0.03 18.89
C PRO A 247 0.20 -0.70 19.37
N ARG A 248 1.36 -0.06 19.31
CA ARG A 248 2.56 -0.56 19.98
C ARG A 248 2.27 -0.61 21.48
N GLY A 249 2.24 -1.79 22.08
CA GLY A 249 2.17 -1.94 23.54
C GLY A 249 0.97 -2.68 24.12
N VAL A 250 0.00 -3.14 23.32
CA VAL A 250 -1.01 -4.09 23.81
C VAL A 250 -0.46 -5.50 23.62
N THR A 251 -0.37 -6.22 24.70
CA THR A 251 0.22 -7.54 24.93
C THR A 251 0.06 -8.48 23.73
N GLN A 252 1.15 -8.79 23.04
CA GLN A 252 1.24 -9.73 21.92
C GLN A 252 0.90 -11.20 22.28
N GLY A 253 0.36 -11.44 23.47
CA GLY A 253 0.15 -12.77 24.01
C GLY A 253 -1.24 -13.39 23.79
N TYR A 254 -2.26 -12.62 23.42
CA TYR A 254 -3.60 -13.14 23.17
C TYR A 254 -4.18 -12.49 21.91
N VAL A 255 -3.97 -13.15 20.78
CA VAL A 255 -4.63 -12.80 19.52
C VAL A 255 -6.04 -13.42 19.56
N HIS A 256 -6.90 -12.88 20.42
CA HIS A 256 -8.33 -13.13 20.28
C HIS A 256 -8.88 -12.23 19.19
N LEU A 257 -9.53 -12.83 18.20
CA LEU A 257 -10.31 -12.09 17.23
C LEU A 257 -11.41 -11.35 17.99
N ASP A 258 -11.34 -10.03 17.99
CA ASP A 258 -12.37 -9.19 18.59
C ASP A 258 -13.66 -9.31 17.77
N ILE A 259 -14.73 -9.84 18.37
CA ILE A 259 -16.05 -9.99 17.73
C ILE A 259 -16.52 -8.64 17.17
N ALA A 260 -16.21 -7.54 17.86
CA ALA A 260 -16.55 -6.21 17.38
C ALA A 260 -15.86 -5.88 16.06
N LEU A 261 -14.64 -6.37 15.82
CA LEU A 261 -13.94 -6.20 14.53
C LEU A 261 -14.59 -7.04 13.42
N VAL A 262 -15.08 -8.25 13.72
CA VAL A 262 -15.80 -9.07 12.74
C VAL A 262 -17.11 -8.41 12.33
N VAL A 263 -17.88 -7.91 13.28
CA VAL A 263 -19.12 -7.17 13.02
C VAL A 263 -18.85 -5.89 12.23
N ALA A 264 -17.77 -5.18 12.54
CA ALA A 264 -17.39 -3.98 11.80
C ALA A 264 -16.95 -4.32 10.38
N ALA A 265 -16.15 -5.38 10.19
CA ALA A 265 -15.72 -5.85 8.87
C ALA A 265 -16.91 -6.25 7.99
N ASP A 266 -17.92 -6.92 8.59
CA ASP A 266 -19.15 -7.28 7.88
C ASP A 266 -19.90 -6.04 7.41
N LYS A 267 -20.23 -5.12 8.30
CA LYS A 267 -20.98 -3.90 7.94
C LYS A 267 -20.27 -3.07 6.88
N VAL A 268 -18.94 -2.91 6.99
CA VAL A 268 -18.18 -2.12 6.01
C VAL A 268 -18.11 -2.82 4.66
N SER A 269 -17.83 -4.14 4.64
CA SER A 269 -17.75 -4.89 3.38
C SER A 269 -19.11 -5.00 2.68
N THR A 270 -20.20 -5.14 3.43
CA THR A 270 -21.56 -5.15 2.89
C THR A 270 -21.89 -3.79 2.27
N ALA A 271 -21.67 -2.68 2.99
CA ALA A 271 -21.94 -1.34 2.47
C ALA A 271 -21.13 -1.06 1.19
N ILE A 272 -19.87 -1.46 1.13
CA ILE A 272 -19.06 -1.29 -0.09
C ILE A 272 -19.59 -2.18 -1.22
N SER A 273 -19.92 -3.45 -0.94
CA SER A 273 -20.49 -4.34 -1.96
C SER A 273 -21.77 -3.80 -2.55
N ASP A 274 -22.68 -3.28 -1.71
CA ASP A 274 -23.96 -2.71 -2.17
C ASP A 274 -23.74 -1.49 -3.05
N MET A 275 -22.79 -0.61 -2.71
CA MET A 275 -22.43 0.53 -3.56
C MET A 275 -21.83 0.09 -4.90
N LEU A 276 -20.92 -0.90 -4.91
CA LEU A 276 -20.34 -1.45 -6.13
C LEU A 276 -21.39 -2.08 -7.04
N ASP A 277 -22.40 -2.71 -6.45
CA ASP A 277 -23.48 -3.40 -7.18
C ASP A 277 -24.66 -2.45 -7.52
N GLY A 278 -24.59 -1.19 -7.12
CA GLY A 278 -25.63 -0.18 -7.36
C GLY A 278 -26.87 -0.32 -6.47
N ARG A 279 -26.73 -1.01 -5.34
CA ARG A 279 -27.81 -1.26 -4.35
C ARG A 279 -27.74 -0.31 -3.14
N GLY A 280 -26.99 0.76 -3.20
CA GLY A 280 -26.81 1.70 -2.09
C GLY A 280 -27.34 3.11 -2.40
#